data_a4ac34c1149a7977eee7c0e72a5087d6
#
_entry.id   a4ac34c1149a7977eee7c0e72a5087d6
#
_cell.length_a   1.000
_cell.length_b   1.000
_cell.length_c   1.000
_cell.angle_alpha   90.00
_cell.angle_beta   90.00
_cell.angle_gamma   90.00
#
_symmetry.space_group_name_H-M   'P 1'
#
loop_
_entity.id
_entity.type
_entity.pdbx_description
1 polymer ?
#
loop_
_entity_poly.entity_id
_entity_poly.type
_entity_poly.pdbx_seq_one_letter_code
_entity_poly.pdbx_strand_id
1 'polypeptide(L)'
;MNISRRAILGVRRPRRRIAAAIVGLLAGCTFAFLLQLDTAMPPGGWELGVAVFAAGLVVAVYAGWARGGAFPGVGSVLLPLLWVAILPPVVAYLRGREYSGSRYSTIRLSDALHTTGTELELAIETVPYLLVGALLFGGAAFFVGAGARRLSGR
;
A
#
# COMPACT_ATOMS: atom_id res chain seq x y z
N MET A 1 -18.77 -22.54 9.71
CA MET A 1 -18.86 -21.77 8.44
C MET A 1 -17.58 -22.03 7.65
N ASN A 2 -17.61 -22.94 6.65
CA ASN A 2 -16.42 -23.28 5.85
C ASN A 2 -16.19 -22.19 4.80
N ILE A 3 -15.33 -21.25 5.11
CA ILE A 3 -14.88 -20.26 4.13
C ILE A 3 -14.00 -21.03 3.12
N SER A 4 -14.48 -21.15 1.87
CA SER A 4 -13.77 -21.90 0.86
C SER A 4 -12.39 -21.26 0.57
N ARG A 5 -11.33 -22.04 0.45
CA ARG A 5 -9.98 -21.57 0.06
C ARG A 5 -10.01 -20.69 -1.20
N ARG A 6 -10.99 -20.91 -2.10
CA ARG A 6 -11.17 -20.10 -3.31
C ARG A 6 -11.66 -18.67 -3.02
N ALA A 7 -12.43 -18.45 -1.95
CA ALA A 7 -12.84 -17.09 -1.55
C ALA A 7 -11.66 -16.26 -1.03
N ILE A 8 -10.72 -16.89 -0.32
CA ILE A 8 -9.56 -16.23 0.27
C ILE A 8 -8.46 -16.02 -0.77
N LEU A 9 -8.05 -17.09 -1.46
CA LEU A 9 -6.90 -17.09 -2.36
C LEU A 9 -7.25 -16.76 -3.81
N GLY A 10 -8.53 -16.83 -4.18
CA GLY A 10 -9.00 -16.55 -5.53
C GLY A 10 -8.65 -17.62 -6.57
N VAL A 11 -8.98 -17.31 -7.82
CA VAL A 11 -8.67 -18.13 -9.00
C VAL A 11 -7.25 -17.83 -9.49
N ARG A 12 -6.53 -18.83 -10.00
CA ARG A 12 -5.10 -18.72 -10.35
C ARG A 12 -4.77 -17.63 -11.39
N ARG A 13 -5.57 -17.49 -12.45
CA ARG A 13 -5.32 -16.49 -13.51
C ARG A 13 -5.47 -15.03 -13.03
N PRO A 14 -6.61 -14.61 -12.45
CA PRO A 14 -6.74 -13.23 -11.94
C PRO A 14 -5.74 -12.95 -10.81
N ARG A 15 -5.45 -13.91 -9.93
CA ARG A 15 -4.44 -13.75 -8.88
C ARG A 15 -3.06 -13.37 -9.43
N ARG A 16 -2.62 -13.99 -10.53
CA ARG A 16 -1.34 -13.63 -11.18
C ARG A 16 -1.33 -12.21 -11.72
N ARG A 17 -2.45 -11.75 -12.33
CA ARG A 17 -2.58 -10.37 -12.81
C ARG A 17 -2.54 -9.35 -11.68
N ILE A 18 -3.22 -9.66 -10.56
CA ILE A 18 -3.20 -8.82 -9.36
C ILE A 18 -1.80 -8.76 -8.77
N ALA A 19 -1.12 -9.90 -8.64
CA ALA A 19 0.26 -9.94 -8.17
C ALA A 19 1.19 -9.11 -9.08
N ALA A 20 1.05 -9.21 -10.40
CA ALA A 20 1.80 -8.40 -11.36
C ALA A 20 1.50 -6.90 -11.19
N ALA A 21 0.25 -6.52 -10.97
CA ALA A 21 -0.14 -5.13 -10.70
C ALA A 21 0.48 -4.61 -9.41
N ILE A 22 0.49 -5.41 -8.33
CA ILE A 22 1.14 -5.04 -7.06
C ILE A 22 2.64 -4.86 -7.25
N VAL A 23 3.30 -5.80 -7.93
CA VAL A 23 4.74 -5.71 -8.23
C VAL A 23 5.04 -4.47 -9.08
N GLY A 24 4.23 -4.20 -10.10
CA GLY A 24 4.36 -2.99 -10.93
C GLY A 24 4.20 -1.71 -10.12
N LEU A 25 3.23 -1.69 -9.20
CA LEU A 25 3.01 -0.54 -8.32
C LEU A 25 4.21 -0.31 -7.38
N LEU A 26 4.72 -1.38 -6.75
CA LEU A 26 5.91 -1.31 -5.89
C LEU A 26 7.16 -0.87 -6.67
N ALA A 27 7.35 -1.40 -7.87
CA ALA A 27 8.45 -1.00 -8.74
C ALA A 27 8.35 0.48 -9.14
N GLY A 28 7.14 0.95 -9.48
CA GLY A 28 6.87 2.36 -9.77
C GLY A 28 7.16 3.26 -8.58
N CYS A 29 6.73 2.87 -7.36
CA CYS A 29 7.05 3.59 -6.13
C CYS A 29 8.55 3.63 -5.87
N THR A 30 9.28 2.51 -6.07
CA THR A 30 10.73 2.45 -5.93
C THR A 30 11.42 3.38 -6.92
N PHE A 31 11.00 3.36 -8.17
CA PHE A 31 11.56 4.21 -9.21
C PHE A 31 11.31 5.69 -8.90
N ALA A 32 10.08 6.06 -8.54
CA ALA A 32 9.73 7.42 -8.15
C ALA A 32 10.58 7.89 -6.94
N PHE A 33 10.75 7.02 -5.94
CA PHE A 33 11.60 7.31 -4.78
C PHE A 33 13.07 7.53 -5.17
N LEU A 34 13.61 6.67 -6.05
CA LEU A 34 15.01 6.80 -6.51
C LEU A 34 15.24 8.09 -7.30
N LEU A 35 14.27 8.49 -8.13
CA LEU A 35 14.34 9.76 -8.86
C LEU A 35 14.32 10.99 -7.93
N GLN A 36 13.67 10.89 -6.78
CA GLN A 36 13.55 11.98 -5.81
C GLN A 36 14.76 12.08 -4.88
N LEU A 37 15.61 11.05 -4.79
CA LEU A 37 16.75 11.04 -3.89
C LEU A 37 17.73 12.20 -4.12
N ASP A 38 17.85 12.66 -5.36
CA ASP A 38 18.79 13.71 -5.76
C ASP A 38 18.12 15.08 -5.93
N THR A 39 16.80 15.18 -5.80
CA THR A 39 16.08 16.45 -5.91
C THR A 39 16.01 17.19 -4.58
N ALA A 40 16.30 18.49 -4.62
CA ALA A 40 16.31 19.34 -3.42
C ALA A 40 14.91 19.55 -2.78
N MET A 41 13.86 19.26 -3.51
CA MET A 41 12.49 19.39 -3.07
C MET A 41 11.65 18.24 -3.65
N PRO A 42 11.22 17.25 -2.84
CA PRO A 42 10.21 16.33 -3.30
C PRO A 42 8.90 17.10 -3.49
N PRO A 43 8.22 16.97 -4.64
CA PRO A 43 6.83 17.38 -4.74
C PRO A 43 6.03 16.65 -3.66
N GLY A 44 5.11 17.35 -3.01
CA GLY A 44 4.30 16.96 -1.86
C GLY A 44 4.18 15.45 -1.63
N GLY A 45 4.89 14.95 -0.64
CA GLY A 45 5.04 13.50 -0.43
C GLY A 45 3.72 12.79 -0.12
N TRP A 46 2.71 13.52 0.34
CA TRP A 46 1.36 12.98 0.56
C TRP A 46 0.63 12.61 -0.75
N GLU A 47 0.95 13.30 -1.87
CA GLU A 47 0.34 13.03 -3.17
C GLU A 47 0.71 11.63 -3.69
N LEU A 48 1.97 11.24 -3.53
CA LEU A 48 2.41 9.88 -3.85
C LEU A 48 1.68 8.85 -2.98
N GLY A 49 1.57 9.11 -1.68
CA GLY A 49 0.83 8.24 -0.75
C GLY A 49 -0.63 8.06 -1.14
N VAL A 50 -1.31 9.16 -1.48
CA VAL A 50 -2.71 9.15 -1.94
C VAL A 50 -2.83 8.43 -3.28
N ALA A 51 -1.95 8.69 -4.24
CA ALA A 51 -1.98 8.03 -5.54
C ALA A 51 -1.77 6.52 -5.42
N VAL A 52 -0.82 6.10 -4.59
CA VAL A 52 -0.53 4.69 -4.31
C VAL A 52 -1.70 4.01 -3.61
N PHE A 53 -2.30 4.67 -2.62
CA PHE A 53 -3.49 4.18 -1.94
C PHE A 53 -4.67 4.01 -2.90
N ALA A 54 -4.96 5.03 -3.71
CA ALA A 54 -6.01 4.98 -4.72
C ALA A 54 -5.79 3.85 -5.75
N ALA A 55 -4.56 3.69 -6.24
CA ALA A 55 -4.20 2.60 -7.14
C ALA A 55 -4.41 1.23 -6.47
N GLY A 56 -4.03 1.08 -5.20
CA GLY A 56 -4.27 -0.11 -4.41
C GLY A 56 -5.76 -0.46 -4.29
N LEU A 57 -6.61 0.55 -4.04
CA LEU A 57 -8.07 0.38 -4.00
C LEU A 57 -8.65 -0.08 -5.34
N VAL A 58 -8.20 0.49 -6.46
CA VAL A 58 -8.62 0.05 -7.81
C VAL A 58 -8.27 -1.42 -8.04
N VAL A 59 -7.06 -1.84 -7.65
CA VAL A 59 -6.63 -3.24 -7.74
C VAL A 59 -7.49 -4.13 -6.82
N ALA A 60 -7.86 -3.65 -5.62
CA ALA A 60 -8.75 -4.38 -4.70
C ALA A 60 -10.16 -4.57 -5.28
N VAL A 61 -10.75 -3.53 -5.88
CA VAL A 61 -12.03 -3.62 -6.60
C VAL A 61 -11.94 -4.64 -7.73
N TYR A 62 -10.87 -4.57 -8.54
CA TYR A 62 -10.64 -5.53 -9.61
C TYR A 62 -10.49 -6.97 -9.07
N ALA A 63 -9.82 -7.16 -7.94
CA ALA A 63 -9.68 -8.46 -7.29
C ALA A 63 -11.06 -9.04 -6.89
N GLY A 64 -11.97 -8.22 -6.38
CA GLY A 64 -13.34 -8.61 -6.09
C GLY A 64 -14.13 -8.98 -7.33
N TRP A 65 -14.04 -8.14 -8.36
CA TRP A 65 -14.70 -8.38 -9.65
C TRP A 65 -14.22 -9.65 -10.34
N ALA A 66 -12.90 -9.84 -10.43
CA ALA A 66 -12.27 -10.94 -11.18
C ALA A 66 -12.16 -12.26 -10.41
N ARG A 67 -12.74 -12.40 -9.22
CA ARG A 67 -12.57 -13.57 -8.32
C ARG A 67 -11.09 -13.79 -7.92
N GLY A 68 -10.33 -12.72 -7.80
CA GLY A 68 -8.91 -12.75 -7.46
C GLY A 68 -8.59 -13.13 -6.02
N GLY A 69 -9.59 -13.15 -5.15
CA GLY A 69 -9.48 -13.48 -3.73
C GLY A 69 -9.35 -12.25 -2.82
N ALA A 70 -9.82 -12.37 -1.59
CA ALA A 70 -9.80 -11.30 -0.60
C ALA A 70 -8.37 -10.96 -0.16
N PHE A 71 -7.52 -11.97 0.02
CA PHE A 71 -6.13 -11.77 0.44
C PHE A 71 -5.31 -10.93 -0.56
N PRO A 72 -5.29 -11.24 -1.88
CA PRO A 72 -4.66 -10.35 -2.85
C PRO A 72 -5.30 -8.97 -2.93
N GLY A 73 -6.62 -8.85 -2.73
CA GLY A 73 -7.33 -7.58 -2.70
C GLY A 73 -6.85 -6.67 -1.55
N VAL A 74 -6.81 -7.18 -0.33
CA VAL A 74 -6.27 -6.43 0.83
C VAL A 74 -4.78 -6.17 0.66
N GLY A 75 -4.01 -7.16 0.18
CA GLY A 75 -2.58 -7.03 -0.06
C GLY A 75 -2.21 -5.95 -1.07
N SER A 76 -3.09 -5.66 -2.05
CA SER A 76 -2.87 -4.59 -3.02
C SER A 76 -2.92 -3.18 -2.41
N VAL A 77 -3.56 -3.02 -1.27
CA VAL A 77 -3.56 -1.78 -0.50
C VAL A 77 -2.43 -1.78 0.55
N LEU A 78 -2.29 -2.88 1.28
CA LEU A 78 -1.34 -2.99 2.38
C LEU A 78 0.11 -2.87 1.93
N LEU A 79 0.53 -3.65 0.92
CA LEU A 79 1.94 -3.73 0.53
C LEU A 79 2.50 -2.40 0.03
N PRO A 80 1.81 -1.63 -0.84
CA PRO A 80 2.29 -0.32 -1.22
C PRO A 80 2.31 0.70 -0.07
N LEU A 81 1.33 0.65 0.84
CA LEU A 81 1.33 1.53 2.02
C LEU A 81 2.50 1.22 2.95
N LEU A 82 2.77 -0.07 3.22
CA LEU A 82 3.95 -0.48 4.00
C LEU A 82 5.24 -0.04 3.32
N TRP A 83 5.30 -0.16 1.98
CA TRP A 83 6.47 0.27 1.22
C TRP A 83 6.72 1.78 1.41
N VAL A 84 5.68 2.61 1.23
CA VAL A 84 5.78 4.07 1.38
C VAL A 84 6.14 4.48 2.80
N ALA A 85 5.64 3.78 3.81
CA ALA A 85 5.88 4.11 5.22
C ALA A 85 7.27 3.65 5.71
N ILE A 86 7.77 2.49 5.26
CA ILE A 86 8.95 1.85 5.86
C ILE A 86 10.21 2.07 5.04
N LEU A 87 10.13 1.98 3.70
CA LEU A 87 11.34 1.99 2.88
C LEU A 87 12.14 3.30 3.01
N PRO A 88 11.54 4.50 2.95
CA PRO A 88 12.29 5.73 3.08
C PRO A 88 13.05 5.85 4.42
N PRO A 89 12.43 5.63 5.60
CA PRO A 89 13.15 5.63 6.87
C PRO A 89 14.27 4.59 6.95
N VAL A 90 14.07 3.38 6.40
CA VAL A 90 15.10 2.33 6.36
C VAL A 90 16.30 2.78 5.52
N VAL A 91 16.06 3.37 4.35
CA VAL A 91 17.17 3.88 3.51
C VAL A 91 17.92 5.00 4.20
N ALA A 92 17.23 5.91 4.89
CA ALA A 92 17.86 6.98 5.66
C ALA A 92 18.73 6.41 6.79
N TYR A 93 18.23 5.45 7.55
CA TYR A 93 18.96 4.77 8.61
C TYR A 93 20.22 4.07 8.08
N LEU A 94 20.11 3.30 7.00
CA LEU A 94 21.24 2.58 6.41
C LEU A 94 22.32 3.51 5.83
N ARG A 95 21.95 4.74 5.49
CA ARG A 95 22.91 5.75 5.01
C ARG A 95 23.56 6.56 6.14
N GLY A 96 23.28 6.23 7.42
CA GLY A 96 23.79 6.94 8.58
C GLY A 96 23.36 8.41 8.63
N ARG A 97 22.29 8.77 7.98
CA ARG A 97 21.71 10.13 8.01
C ARG A 97 20.59 10.13 9.02
N GLU A 98 20.74 10.94 10.05
CA GLU A 98 19.60 11.30 10.89
C GLU A 98 18.52 11.88 9.99
N TYR A 99 17.32 11.39 10.17
CA TYR A 99 16.21 11.77 9.35
C TYR A 99 15.82 13.22 9.65
N SER A 100 16.30 14.14 8.85
CA SER A 100 16.01 15.56 8.96
C SER A 100 15.19 16.06 7.77
N GLY A 101 13.97 15.55 7.59
CA GLY A 101 13.06 16.16 6.66
C GLY A 101 12.58 15.33 5.46
N SER A 102 11.79 15.97 4.68
CA SER A 102 10.91 15.49 3.63
C SER A 102 11.55 14.71 2.46
N ARG A 103 12.86 14.55 2.41
CA ARG A 103 13.53 13.80 1.34
C ARG A 103 13.24 12.30 1.35
N TYR A 104 12.93 11.75 2.51
CA TYR A 104 12.85 10.30 2.70
C TYR A 104 11.49 9.83 3.23
N SER A 105 10.56 10.74 3.51
CA SER A 105 9.21 10.38 3.91
C SER A 105 8.18 11.23 3.20
N THR A 106 7.17 10.58 2.76
CA THR A 106 5.98 11.23 2.22
C THR A 106 5.15 11.90 3.31
N ILE A 107 5.30 11.44 4.56
CA ILE A 107 4.64 11.98 5.75
C ILE A 107 5.69 11.92 6.87
N ARG A 108 5.93 13.03 7.55
CA ARG A 108 6.67 13.03 8.80
C ARG A 108 5.78 12.42 9.87
N LEU A 109 6.06 11.18 10.24
CA LEU A 109 5.27 10.49 11.26
C LEU A 109 5.42 11.17 12.62
N SER A 110 6.61 11.67 12.96
CA SER A 110 6.84 12.44 14.18
C SER A 110 5.97 13.69 14.25
N ASP A 111 5.85 14.44 13.16
CA ASP A 111 5.01 15.63 13.10
C ASP A 111 3.52 15.25 13.12
N ALA A 112 3.13 14.22 12.39
CA ALA A 112 1.75 13.77 12.30
C ALA A 112 1.21 13.17 13.61
N LEU A 113 2.07 12.47 14.35
CA LEU A 113 1.71 11.82 15.62
C LEU A 113 2.03 12.69 16.85
N HIS A 114 2.66 13.87 16.65
CA HIS A 114 3.11 14.77 17.73
C HIS A 114 3.95 14.04 18.80
N THR A 115 4.82 13.13 18.36
CA THR A 115 5.67 12.32 19.25
C THR A 115 7.14 12.56 19.00
N THR A 116 7.97 12.24 20.01
CA THR A 116 9.42 12.24 19.90
C THR A 116 9.90 10.81 19.71
N GLY A 117 10.36 10.47 18.52
CA GLY A 117 10.91 9.16 18.19
C GLY A 117 11.69 9.23 16.88
N THR A 118 12.48 8.22 16.60
CA THR A 118 13.10 8.10 15.28
C THR A 118 12.04 7.76 14.25
N GLU A 119 12.16 8.27 13.04
CA GLU A 119 11.19 7.99 11.96
C GLU A 119 11.06 6.49 11.67
N LEU A 120 12.11 5.72 11.90
CA LEU A 120 12.07 4.27 11.73
C LEU A 120 11.22 3.58 12.82
N GLU A 121 11.35 4.00 14.09
CA GLU A 121 10.52 3.49 15.18
C GLU A 121 9.04 3.81 14.93
N LEU A 122 8.75 5.06 14.59
CA LEU A 122 7.39 5.50 14.29
C LEU A 122 6.81 4.78 13.06
N ALA A 123 7.63 4.52 12.03
CA ALA A 123 7.21 3.73 10.88
C ALA A 123 6.81 2.31 11.28
N ILE A 124 7.59 1.66 12.16
CA ILE A 124 7.29 0.32 12.67
C ILE A 124 6.01 0.33 13.53
N GLU A 125 5.87 1.31 14.42
CA GLU A 125 4.68 1.47 15.26
C GLU A 125 3.40 1.74 14.45
N THR A 126 3.54 2.33 13.26
CA THR A 126 2.41 2.59 12.36
C THR A 126 1.91 1.33 11.64
N VAL A 127 2.70 0.26 11.56
CA VAL A 127 2.33 -0.98 10.84
C VAL A 127 0.97 -1.56 11.25
N PRO A 128 0.62 -1.68 12.54
CA PRO A 128 -0.70 -2.17 12.94
C PRO A 128 -1.85 -1.31 12.40
N TYR A 129 -1.69 0.00 12.39
CA TYR A 129 -2.71 0.93 11.89
C TYR A 129 -2.87 0.82 10.37
N LEU A 130 -1.76 0.66 9.64
CA LEU A 130 -1.78 0.41 8.20
C LEU A 130 -2.46 -0.92 7.88
N LEU A 131 -2.24 -1.95 8.69
CA LEU A 131 -2.90 -3.25 8.55
C LEU A 131 -4.42 -3.12 8.75
N VAL A 132 -4.85 -2.46 9.82
CA VAL A 132 -6.28 -2.21 10.06
C VAL A 132 -6.89 -1.39 8.94
N GLY A 133 -6.25 -0.30 8.52
CA GLY A 133 -6.69 0.52 7.40
C GLY A 133 -6.81 -0.27 6.10
N ALA A 134 -5.82 -1.09 5.76
CA ALA A 134 -5.86 -1.94 4.58
C ALA A 134 -6.95 -3.00 4.63
N LEU A 135 -7.21 -3.60 5.81
CA LEU A 135 -8.32 -4.53 6.00
C LEU A 135 -9.68 -3.86 5.79
N LEU A 136 -9.86 -2.67 6.35
CA LEU A 136 -11.12 -1.92 6.22
C LEU A 136 -11.33 -1.43 4.78
N PHE A 137 -10.41 -0.64 4.25
CA PHE A 137 -10.57 -0.02 2.93
C PHE A 137 -10.36 -1.01 1.79
N GLY A 138 -9.33 -1.86 1.85
CA GLY A 138 -9.08 -2.90 0.86
C GLY A 138 -10.17 -3.97 0.87
N GLY A 139 -10.66 -4.35 2.06
CA GLY A 139 -11.79 -5.25 2.22
C GLY A 139 -13.09 -4.65 1.65
N ALA A 140 -13.42 -3.41 2.00
CA ALA A 140 -14.59 -2.71 1.46
C ALA A 140 -14.52 -2.60 -0.07
N ALA A 141 -13.38 -2.17 -0.63
CA ALA A 141 -13.16 -2.09 -2.06
C ALA A 141 -13.32 -3.45 -2.76
N PHE A 142 -12.79 -4.52 -2.17
CA PHE A 142 -12.97 -5.89 -2.65
C PHE A 142 -14.45 -6.28 -2.69
N PHE A 143 -15.23 -5.99 -1.63
CA PHE A 143 -16.66 -6.30 -1.58
C PHE A 143 -17.47 -5.49 -2.59
N VAL A 144 -17.11 -4.24 -2.83
CA VAL A 144 -17.70 -3.42 -3.91
C VAL A 144 -17.50 -4.10 -5.27
N GLY A 145 -16.29 -4.55 -5.58
CA GLY A 145 -16.00 -5.28 -6.81
C GLY A 145 -16.76 -6.60 -6.92
N ALA A 146 -16.85 -7.36 -5.82
CA ALA A 146 -17.61 -8.62 -5.78
C ALA A 146 -19.13 -8.41 -5.91
N GLY A 147 -19.67 -7.34 -5.33
CA GLY A 147 -21.06 -6.93 -5.45
C GLY A 147 -21.40 -6.51 -6.88
N ALA A 148 -20.58 -5.64 -7.46
CA ALA A 148 -20.75 -5.18 -8.84
C ALA A 148 -20.75 -6.34 -9.85
N ARG A 149 -19.88 -7.35 -9.64
CA ARG A 149 -19.91 -8.58 -10.45
C ARG A 149 -21.26 -9.32 -10.34
N ARG A 150 -21.79 -9.47 -9.13
CA ARG A 150 -23.10 -10.16 -8.92
C ARG A 150 -24.22 -9.44 -9.64
N LEU A 151 -24.25 -8.11 -9.59
CA LEU A 151 -25.26 -7.29 -10.25
C LEU A 151 -25.17 -7.35 -11.79
N SER A 152 -23.95 -7.53 -12.34
CA SER A 152 -23.73 -7.65 -13.79
C SER A 152 -24.00 -9.06 -14.34
N GLY A 153 -24.45 -10.02 -13.54
CA GLY A 153 -24.79 -11.38 -13.97
C GLY A 153 -23.60 -12.24 -14.42
N ARG A 154 -22.37 -11.87 -14.05
CA ARG A 154 -21.10 -12.55 -14.44
C ARG A 154 -20.48 -13.37 -13.31
#